data_8c21ee44c78d2f6f43c432cb7f16f790
#
_entry.id   8c21ee44c78d2f6f43c432cb7f16f790
#
_cell.length_a   1.000
_cell.length_b   1.000
_cell.length_c   1.000
_cell.angle_alpha   90.00
_cell.angle_beta   90.00
_cell.angle_gamma   90.00
#
_symmetry.space_group_name_H-M   'P 1'
#
loop_
_entity.id
_entity.type
_entity.pdbx_description
1 polymer ?
#
loop_
_entity_poly.entity_id
_entity_poly.type
_entity_poly.pdbx_seq_one_letter_code
_entity_poly.pdbx_strand_id
1 'polypeptide(L)'
;MRESNTTFVGLDVHKATVMVARRSPDSTVAETWEIPNEPRALRRLASKLRRDAAPGTLSSCYEAGVCGYALQRLLVKEGVPCAVVAPALVPRKPGERIKTDRRGA
;
A
#
# COMPACT_ATOMS: atom_id res chain seq x y z
N MET A 1 15.70 0.32 -21.25
CA MET A 1 15.02 0.30 -20.78
C MET A 1 14.14 0.95 -20.32
N ARG A 2 13.68 0.81 -20.27
CA ARG A 2 12.88 1.60 -19.93
C ARG A 2 12.55 1.76 -18.68
N GLU A 3 12.58 2.62 -18.22
CA GLU A 3 12.32 2.72 -16.94
C GLU A 3 10.94 2.68 -16.63
N SER A 4 10.55 2.15 -15.45
CA SER A 4 9.19 2.11 -15.01
C SER A 4 8.71 3.51 -14.69
N ASN A 5 7.49 3.82 -15.06
CA ASN A 5 6.85 5.09 -14.73
C ASN A 5 5.77 4.87 -13.69
N THR A 6 5.97 3.92 -12.79
CA THR A 6 4.97 3.51 -11.82
C THR A 6 5.31 4.03 -10.44
N THR A 7 4.33 4.63 -9.79
CA THR A 7 4.41 4.97 -8.37
C THR A 7 3.86 3.79 -7.59
N PHE A 8 4.63 3.31 -6.63
CA PHE A 8 4.23 2.17 -5.81
C PHE A 8 3.82 2.64 -4.42
N VAL A 9 2.71 2.09 -3.93
CA VAL A 9 2.18 2.48 -2.64
C VAL A 9 1.91 1.22 -1.83
N GLY A 10 2.48 1.17 -0.64
CA GLY A 10 2.18 0.11 0.31
C GLY A 10 1.35 0.68 1.44
N LEU A 11 0.36 -0.08 1.88
CA LEU A 11 -0.52 0.37 2.95
C LEU A 11 -0.44 -0.62 4.10
N ASP A 12 -0.18 -0.10 5.29
CA ASP A 12 -0.18 -0.88 6.50
C ASP A 12 -1.46 -0.52 7.24
N VAL A 13 -2.45 -1.40 7.18
CA VAL A 13 -3.81 -1.09 7.60
C VAL A 13 -4.04 -1.54 9.02
N HIS A 14 -4.39 -0.60 9.87
CA HIS A 14 -4.75 -0.86 11.24
C HIS A 14 -6.19 -0.45 11.46
N LYS A 15 -6.72 -0.82 12.59
CA LYS A 15 -8.13 -0.56 12.86
C LYS A 15 -8.46 0.93 12.77
N ALA A 16 -7.63 1.75 13.36
CA ALA A 16 -7.91 3.20 13.44
C ALA A 16 -7.13 4.02 12.44
N THR A 17 -6.03 3.50 11.91
CA THR A 17 -5.14 4.29 11.06
C THR A 17 -4.59 3.44 9.93
N VAL A 18 -4.08 4.13 8.91
CA VAL A 18 -3.40 3.49 7.80
C VAL A 18 -2.07 4.20 7.61
N MET A 19 -0.99 3.45 7.64
CA MET A 19 0.32 3.99 7.31
C MET A 19 0.54 3.84 5.82
N VAL A 20 0.86 4.93 5.15
CA VAL A 20 1.05 4.96 3.72
C VAL A 20 2.53 5.08 3.42
N ALA A 21 3.03 4.23 2.53
CA ALA A 21 4.40 4.32 2.04
C ALA A 21 4.35 4.46 0.53
N ARG A 22 4.83 5.57 0.00
CA ARG A 22 4.78 5.85 -1.42
C ARG A 22 6.19 6.02 -1.97
N ARG A 23 6.46 5.33 -3.07
CA ARG A 23 7.74 5.47 -3.74
C ARG A 23 7.49 5.85 -5.20
N SER A 24 7.98 7.02 -5.58
CA SER A 24 7.82 7.47 -6.95
C SER A 24 8.88 6.82 -7.84
N PRO A 25 8.66 6.84 -9.17
CA PRO A 25 9.57 6.13 -10.09
C PRO A 25 11.00 6.63 -10.05
N ASP A 26 11.18 7.90 -9.73
CA ASP A 26 12.52 8.45 -9.75
C ASP A 26 13.19 8.37 -8.42
N SER A 27 12.64 7.75 -7.41
CA SER A 27 13.19 7.79 -6.07
C SER A 27 13.42 6.38 -5.54
N THR A 28 14.49 6.21 -4.79
CA THR A 28 14.73 4.95 -4.11
C THR A 28 14.25 5.00 -2.67
N VAL A 29 13.73 6.16 -2.24
CA VAL A 29 13.31 6.35 -0.86
C VAL A 29 11.81 6.53 -0.83
N ALA A 30 11.14 5.80 0.04
CA ALA A 30 9.70 5.93 0.20
C ALA A 30 9.37 7.07 1.14
N GLU A 31 8.33 7.81 0.80
CA GLU A 31 7.73 8.76 1.72
C GLU A 31 6.69 8.04 2.53
N THR A 32 6.62 8.29 3.81
CA THR A 32 5.63 7.62 4.66
C THR A 32 4.85 8.65 5.45
N TRP A 33 3.58 8.37 5.64
CA TRP A 33 2.73 9.18 6.50
C TRP A 33 1.54 8.35 6.95
N GLU A 34 0.83 8.84 7.95
CA GLU A 34 -0.28 8.11 8.52
C GLU A 34 -1.56 8.89 8.33
N ILE A 35 -2.65 8.19 8.02
CA ILE A 35 -3.96 8.82 7.88
C ILE A 35 -4.97 8.03 8.72
N PRO A 36 -6.10 8.66 9.06
CA PRO A 36 -7.17 7.91 9.72
C PRO A 36 -7.76 6.86 8.79
N ASN A 37 -8.15 5.73 9.36
CA ASN A 37 -8.79 4.68 8.58
C ASN A 37 -10.28 4.98 8.47
N GLU A 38 -10.60 5.95 7.65
CA GLU A 38 -11.96 6.45 7.45
C GLU A 38 -12.21 6.68 5.97
N PRO A 39 -13.42 6.45 5.48
CA PRO A 39 -13.70 6.61 4.05
C PRO A 39 -13.31 7.97 3.49
N ARG A 40 -13.56 9.04 4.24
CA ARG A 40 -13.21 10.37 3.77
C ARG A 40 -11.71 10.54 3.59
N ALA A 41 -10.94 10.08 4.57
CA ALA A 41 -9.48 10.17 4.48
C ALA A 41 -8.94 9.31 3.35
N LEU A 42 -9.54 8.14 3.16
CA LEU A 42 -9.11 7.23 2.10
C LEU A 42 -9.44 7.79 0.72
N ARG A 43 -10.56 8.45 0.57
CA ARG A 43 -10.89 9.08 -0.70
C ARG A 43 -9.95 10.24 -1.01
N ARG A 44 -9.57 11.02 0.00
CA ARG A 44 -8.57 12.06 -0.19
C ARG A 44 -7.23 11.47 -0.59
N LEU A 45 -6.86 10.37 0.05
CA LEU A 45 -5.62 9.68 -0.29
C LEU A 45 -5.65 9.23 -1.74
N ALA A 46 -6.75 8.62 -2.17
CA ALA A 46 -6.86 8.15 -3.55
C ALA A 46 -6.67 9.30 -4.52
N SER A 47 -7.28 10.42 -4.26
CA SER A 47 -7.17 11.60 -5.10
C SER A 47 -5.74 12.10 -5.17
N LYS A 48 -5.08 12.18 -4.02
CA LYS A 48 -3.71 12.63 -3.95
C LYS A 48 -2.79 11.69 -4.71
N LEU A 49 -2.96 10.39 -4.52
CA LEU A 49 -2.11 9.41 -5.19
C LEU A 49 -2.26 9.47 -6.69
N ARG A 50 -3.50 9.59 -7.17
CA ARG A 50 -3.73 9.69 -8.61
C ARG A 50 -3.11 10.94 -9.20
N ARG A 51 -3.28 12.04 -8.51
CA ARG A 51 -2.74 13.32 -8.97
C ARG A 51 -1.24 13.30 -9.01
N ASP A 52 -0.63 12.76 -7.96
CA ASP A 52 0.82 12.76 -7.85
C ASP A 52 1.48 11.75 -8.79
N ALA A 53 0.79 10.69 -9.16
CA ALA A 53 1.35 9.69 -10.06
C ALA A 53 1.20 10.07 -11.53
N ALA A 54 0.25 10.94 -11.84
CA ALA A 54 -0.01 11.31 -13.24
C ALA A 54 1.20 12.01 -13.84
N PRO A 55 1.50 11.77 -15.11
CA PRO A 55 0.80 10.91 -16.05
C PRO A 55 1.24 9.45 -16.01
N GLY A 56 2.04 9.06 -15.07
CA GLY A 56 2.49 7.69 -14.95
C GLY A 56 1.42 6.79 -14.36
N THR A 57 1.79 5.55 -14.11
CA THR A 57 0.87 4.58 -13.55
C THR A 57 1.00 4.52 -12.04
N LEU A 58 0.02 3.90 -11.40
CA LEU A 58 -0.06 3.81 -9.96
C LEU A 58 -0.41 2.37 -9.58
N SER A 59 0.26 1.86 -8.58
CA SER A 59 -0.01 0.52 -8.09
C SER A 59 0.04 0.55 -6.58
N SER A 60 -0.94 -0.07 -5.94
CA SER A 60 -0.94 -0.13 -4.49
C SER A 60 -1.23 -1.54 -4.01
N CYS A 61 -0.86 -1.82 -2.78
CA CYS A 61 -1.13 -3.12 -2.18
C CYS A 61 -1.20 -3.01 -0.67
N TYR A 62 -1.89 -3.95 -0.06
CA TYR A 62 -1.88 -4.10 1.39
C TYR A 62 -2.16 -5.56 1.76
N GLU A 63 -1.82 -5.92 2.97
CA GLU A 63 -2.08 -7.26 3.47
C GLU A 63 -3.49 -7.34 3.99
N ALA A 64 -4.22 -8.36 3.58
CA ALA A 64 -5.56 -8.60 4.11
C ALA A 64 -5.46 -8.88 5.60
N GLY A 65 -6.37 -8.34 6.35
CA GLY A 65 -6.38 -8.52 7.79
C GLY A 65 -7.62 -7.88 8.33
N VAL A 66 -7.44 -6.85 9.13
CA VAL A 66 -8.54 -6.21 9.82
C VAL A 66 -9.66 -5.77 8.88
N CYS A 67 -9.31 -5.21 7.73
CA CYS A 67 -10.29 -4.64 6.82
C CYS A 67 -10.70 -5.55 5.68
N GLY A 68 -10.11 -6.73 5.57
CA GLY A 68 -10.41 -7.62 4.46
C GLY A 68 -10.26 -6.91 3.13
N TYR A 69 -11.32 -6.91 2.33
CA TYR A 69 -11.27 -6.32 1.00
C TYR A 69 -12.01 -4.98 0.88
N ALA A 70 -12.52 -4.47 1.97
CA ALA A 70 -13.28 -3.23 1.93
C ALA A 70 -12.43 -2.07 1.44
N LEU A 71 -11.19 -1.99 1.90
CA LEU A 71 -10.28 -0.93 1.48
C LEU A 71 -9.97 -1.03 -0.01
N GLN A 72 -9.74 -2.24 -0.50
CA GLN A 72 -9.49 -2.45 -1.91
C GLN A 72 -10.65 -1.94 -2.74
N ARG A 73 -11.87 -2.32 -2.35
CA ARG A 73 -13.04 -1.90 -3.11
C ARG A 73 -13.17 -0.39 -3.16
N LEU A 74 -12.88 0.27 -2.04
CA LEU A 74 -12.95 1.73 -2.01
C LEU A 74 -11.90 2.34 -2.93
N LEU A 75 -10.65 1.88 -2.84
CA LEU A 75 -9.58 2.44 -3.63
C LEU A 75 -9.80 2.21 -5.12
N VAL A 76 -10.23 1.02 -5.50
CA VAL A 76 -10.50 0.72 -6.91
C VAL A 76 -11.64 1.58 -7.42
N LYS A 77 -12.67 1.76 -6.62
CA LYS A 77 -13.77 2.61 -7.01
C LYS A 77 -13.31 4.05 -7.24
N GLU A 78 -12.33 4.48 -6.46
CA GLU A 78 -11.79 5.83 -6.58
C GLU A 78 -10.68 5.93 -7.61
N GLY A 79 -10.44 4.87 -8.38
CA GLY A 79 -9.48 4.91 -9.46
C GLY A 79 -8.07 4.53 -9.11
N VAL A 80 -7.86 3.91 -7.96
CA VAL A 80 -6.52 3.48 -7.55
C VAL A 80 -6.43 1.97 -7.61
N PRO A 81 -5.61 1.41 -8.53
CA PRO A 81 -5.42 -0.03 -8.56
C PRO A 81 -4.86 -0.52 -7.23
N CYS A 82 -5.43 -1.58 -6.72
CA CYS A 82 -5.03 -2.06 -5.41
C CYS A 82 -5.08 -3.58 -5.36
N ALA A 83 -3.98 -4.19 -4.96
CA ALA A 83 -3.89 -5.63 -4.78
C ALA A 83 -3.95 -5.95 -3.30
N VAL A 84 -4.57 -7.06 -2.96
CA VAL A 84 -4.65 -7.52 -1.59
C VAL A 84 -3.81 -8.78 -1.47
N VAL A 85 -2.89 -8.76 -0.53
CA VAL A 85 -2.00 -9.89 -0.29
C VAL A 85 -2.51 -10.64 0.93
N ALA A 86 -2.64 -11.95 0.81
CA ALA A 86 -3.08 -12.76 1.94
C ALA A 86 -1.86 -13.25 2.70
N PRO A 87 -1.68 -12.82 3.94
CA PRO A 87 -0.47 -13.20 4.68
C PRO A 87 -0.30 -14.70 4.82
N ALA A 88 -1.42 -15.40 4.94
CA ALA A 88 -1.37 -16.84 5.12
C ALA A 88 -0.79 -17.57 3.93
N LEU A 89 -0.75 -16.92 2.79
CA LEU A 89 -0.22 -17.52 1.58
C LEU A 89 1.23 -17.19 1.34
N VAL A 90 1.81 -16.34 2.17
CA VAL A 90 3.21 -15.98 2.00
C VAL A 90 4.07 -17.09 2.58
N PRO A 91 4.92 -17.74 1.79
CA PRO A 91 5.74 -18.83 2.31
C PRO A 91 6.72 -18.31 3.34
N ARG A 92 6.93 -19.11 4.37
CA ARG A 92 7.93 -18.78 5.34
C ARG A 92 8.90 -19.90 5.42
N LYS A 93 10.14 -19.56 5.35
CA LYS A 93 11.14 -20.60 5.45
C LYS A 93 11.34 -20.97 6.89
N PRO A 94 11.44 -22.22 7.20
CA PRO A 94 11.75 -22.62 8.55
C PRO A 94 13.09 -22.02 8.94
N GLY A 95 13.16 -21.47 10.09
CA GLY A 95 14.38 -20.86 10.57
C GLY A 95 14.57 -19.41 10.17
N GLU A 96 13.67 -18.94 9.41
CA GLU A 96 13.70 -17.57 9.12
C GLU A 96 13.03 -16.80 10.16
N ARG A 97 12.81 -16.51 10.74
CA ARG A 97 11.95 -15.91 11.39
C ARG A 97 12.14 -15.06 12.16
N ILE A 98 12.59 -15.20 11.83
CA ILE A 98 12.73 -14.63 12.09
C ILE A 98 12.92 -13.82 12.42
N LYS A 99 13.38 -13.55 12.11
CA LYS A 99 13.57 -12.68 12.09
C LYS A 99 13.04 -11.83 12.24
N THR A 100 13.20 -11.83 12.22
CA THR A 100 12.58 -11.04 11.99
C THR A 100 12.21 -10.35 12.37
N ASP A 101 12.45 -10.14 12.33
CA ASP A 101 11.85 -9.42 12.25
C ASP A 101 11.68 -8.70 12.52
N ARG A 102 11.92 -8.67 12.41
CA ARG A 102 11.67 -7.92 12.18
C ARG A 102 11.12 -7.39 12.28
N ARG A 103 11.33 -7.75 12.13
CA ARG A 103 10.69 -7.37 11.95
C ARG A 103 10.20 -7.05 12.53
N GLY A 104 10.53 -7.34 12.46
CA GLY A 104 9.90 -7.09 12.68
C GLY A 104 9.77 -7.21 12.96
N ALA A 105 10.10 -7.37 12.82
CA ALA A 105 9.71 -7.38 12.76
C ALA A 105 9.61 -7.27 12.80
#